data_f150f17861da56f2b9df9d1b5183d8d1
#
_entry.id   f150f17861da56f2b9df9d1b5183d8d1
#
_cell.length_a   1.000
_cell.length_b   1.000
_cell.length_c   1.000
_cell.angle_alpha   90.00
_cell.angle_beta   90.00
_cell.angle_gamma   90.00
#
_symmetry.space_group_name_H-M   'P 1'
#
loop_
_entity.id
_entity.type
_entity.pdbx_description
1 polymer ?
#
loop_
_entity_poly.entity_id
_entity_poly.type
_entity_poly.pdbx_seq_one_letter_code
_entity_poly.pdbx_strand_id
1 'polypeptide(L)'
;MRLAAIVIPLIALGGCHRKNRDDAPCATVASRLFTLARQDLETAKVDPATRRAVADQLPAMRDSLTQICTSGKWSTQVRNCMVNAPDHVALEACQQQLTDEQRRALDLSSRGETPSH
;
A
#
# COMPACT_ATOMS: atom_id res chain seq x y z
N MET A 1 52.33 36.88 -17.29
CA MET A 1 50.91 36.80 -16.99
C MET A 1 50.51 35.34 -16.85
N ARG A 2 50.29 34.91 -15.69
CA ARG A 2 49.85 33.53 -15.41
C ARG A 2 48.34 33.55 -15.21
N LEU A 3 47.63 33.02 -16.18
CA LEU A 3 46.20 32.75 -16.05
C LEU A 3 46.04 31.56 -15.12
N ALA A 4 45.66 31.83 -13.90
CA ALA A 4 45.23 30.76 -12.98
C ALA A 4 43.87 30.28 -13.44
N ALA A 5 43.86 29.07 -14.01
CA ALA A 5 42.61 28.36 -14.28
C ALA A 5 41.98 27.96 -12.95
N ILE A 6 40.94 28.66 -12.58
CA ILE A 6 40.11 28.26 -11.46
C ILE A 6 39.28 27.08 -11.90
N VAL A 7 39.75 25.90 -11.53
CA VAL A 7 38.95 24.68 -11.66
C VAL A 7 37.91 24.74 -10.52
N ILE A 8 36.71 25.13 -10.83
CA ILE A 8 35.58 25.00 -9.92
C ILE A 8 35.21 23.53 -9.91
N PRO A 9 35.37 22.82 -8.78
CA PRO A 9 34.84 21.47 -8.71
C PRO A 9 33.34 21.59 -8.75
N LEU A 10 32.72 21.08 -9.80
CA LEU A 10 31.31 20.79 -9.82
C LEU A 10 31.09 19.75 -8.74
N ILE A 11 30.68 20.22 -7.56
CA ILE A 11 30.11 19.33 -6.56
C ILE A 11 28.79 18.90 -7.16
N ALA A 12 28.80 17.74 -7.79
CA ALA A 12 27.57 17.04 -8.07
C ALA A 12 26.92 16.79 -6.71
N LEU A 13 25.97 17.64 -6.36
CA LEU A 13 25.05 17.36 -5.28
C LEU A 13 24.35 16.07 -5.68
N GLY A 14 24.90 14.95 -5.18
CA GLY A 14 24.24 13.66 -5.28
C GLY A 14 22.83 13.86 -4.79
N GLY A 15 21.87 13.78 -5.73
CA GLY A 15 20.48 14.01 -5.43
C GLY A 15 20.08 13.19 -4.23
N CYS A 16 19.21 13.75 -3.39
CA CYS A 16 18.51 13.03 -2.37
C CYS A 16 18.15 11.66 -2.92
N HIS A 17 18.64 10.61 -2.28
CA HIS A 17 18.14 9.27 -2.54
C HIS A 17 16.65 9.29 -2.23
N ARG A 18 15.85 9.62 -3.22
CA ARG A 18 14.44 9.29 -3.19
C ARG A 18 14.40 7.79 -3.03
N LYS A 19 13.93 7.33 -1.88
CA LYS A 19 13.54 5.94 -1.71
C LYS A 19 12.87 5.55 -2.99
N ASN A 20 13.40 4.55 -3.65
CA ASN A 20 12.91 4.04 -4.89
C ASN A 20 11.39 3.99 -4.81
N ARG A 21 10.70 4.71 -5.69
CA ARG A 21 9.23 4.64 -5.81
C ARG A 21 8.78 3.20 -6.11
N ASP A 22 9.73 2.33 -6.40
CA ASP A 22 9.54 0.93 -6.75
C ASP A 22 9.55 -0.01 -5.54
N ASP A 23 9.61 0.52 -4.31
CA ASP A 23 9.60 -0.30 -3.09
C ASP A 23 8.63 0.28 -2.06
N ALA A 24 7.35 0.19 -2.36
CA ALA A 24 6.31 0.64 -1.46
C ALA A 24 6.27 -0.23 -0.20
N PRO A 25 6.36 0.37 1.02
CA PRO A 25 6.23 -0.40 2.25
C PRO A 25 4.82 -0.94 2.44
N CYS A 26 4.68 -2.01 3.22
CA CYS A 26 3.37 -2.59 3.54
C CYS A 26 2.41 -1.59 4.19
N ALA A 27 2.91 -0.66 5.01
CA ALA A 27 2.08 0.39 5.60
C ALA A 27 1.44 1.30 4.53
N THR A 28 2.17 1.62 3.46
CA THR A 28 1.66 2.41 2.35
C THR A 28 0.58 1.65 1.57
N VAL A 29 0.79 0.36 1.34
CA VAL A 29 -0.21 -0.52 0.72
C VAL A 29 -1.50 -0.54 1.55
N ALA A 30 -1.38 -0.76 2.84
CA ALA A 30 -2.52 -0.80 3.76
C ALA A 30 -3.27 0.53 3.80
N SER A 31 -2.55 1.65 3.80
CA SER A 31 -3.15 2.99 3.76
C SER A 31 -3.91 3.23 2.45
N ARG A 32 -3.40 2.74 1.34
CA ARG A 32 -4.10 2.85 0.04
C ARG A 32 -5.38 2.03 0.03
N LEU A 33 -5.35 0.80 0.50
CA LEU A 33 -6.52 -0.06 0.63
C LEU A 33 -7.56 0.57 1.56
N PHE A 34 -7.12 1.12 2.68
CA PHE A 34 -7.99 1.85 3.61
C PHE A 34 -8.68 3.04 2.94
N THR A 35 -7.96 3.83 2.16
CA THR A 35 -8.52 4.98 1.44
C THR A 35 -9.59 4.54 0.44
N LEU A 36 -9.33 3.50 -0.33
CA LEU A 36 -10.31 2.95 -1.28
C LEU A 36 -11.56 2.42 -0.57
N ALA A 37 -11.37 1.72 0.54
CA ALA A 37 -12.48 1.20 1.35
C ALA A 37 -13.35 2.34 1.91
N ARG A 38 -12.74 3.42 2.39
CA ARG A 38 -13.46 4.60 2.84
C ARG A 38 -14.28 5.24 1.73
N GLN A 39 -13.67 5.42 0.56
CA GLN A 39 -14.36 5.99 -0.59
C GLN A 39 -15.58 5.16 -0.99
N ASP A 40 -15.45 3.84 -0.99
CA ASP A 40 -16.57 2.95 -1.29
C ASP A 40 -17.67 3.06 -0.24
N LEU A 41 -17.30 3.15 1.02
CA LEU A 41 -18.27 3.28 2.10
C LEU A 41 -19.07 4.57 1.97
N GLU A 42 -18.43 5.67 1.53
CA GLU A 42 -19.10 6.96 1.32
C GLU A 42 -20.18 6.88 0.24
N THR A 43 -19.99 6.04 -0.78
CA THR A 43 -20.92 5.87 -1.90
C THR A 43 -21.84 4.66 -1.74
N ALA A 44 -21.61 3.79 -0.75
CA ALA A 44 -22.41 2.60 -0.53
C ALA A 44 -23.83 2.95 -0.08
N LYS A 45 -24.80 2.22 -0.63
CA LYS A 45 -26.21 2.36 -0.25
C LYS A 45 -26.50 1.49 0.98
N VAL A 46 -26.02 1.93 2.13
CA VAL A 46 -26.23 1.26 3.42
C VAL A 46 -26.82 2.25 4.40
N ASP A 47 -27.51 1.74 5.43
CA ASP A 47 -28.06 2.60 6.47
C ASP A 47 -26.97 3.24 7.32
N PRO A 48 -27.25 4.38 8.01
CA PRO A 48 -26.23 5.09 8.78
C PRO A 48 -25.58 4.27 9.89
N ALA A 49 -26.30 3.36 10.51
CA ALA A 49 -25.77 2.51 11.59
C ALA A 49 -24.75 1.51 11.03
N THR A 50 -25.06 0.88 9.91
CA THR A 50 -24.14 -0.03 9.22
C THR A 50 -22.90 0.71 8.74
N ARG A 51 -23.07 1.90 8.15
CA ARG A 51 -21.97 2.74 7.70
C ARG A 51 -21.00 3.05 8.84
N ARG A 52 -21.53 3.43 9.99
CA ARG A 52 -20.74 3.75 11.18
C ARG A 52 -20.00 2.52 11.69
N ALA A 53 -20.67 1.38 11.77
CA ALA A 53 -20.07 0.13 12.24
C ALA A 53 -18.90 -0.29 11.34
N VAL A 54 -19.04 -0.19 10.01
CA VAL A 54 -17.96 -0.50 9.08
C VAL A 54 -16.83 0.51 9.21
N ALA A 55 -17.14 1.82 9.29
CA ALA A 55 -16.13 2.87 9.45
C ALA A 55 -15.27 2.65 10.69
N ASP A 56 -15.87 2.21 11.79
CA ASP A 56 -15.16 1.95 13.05
C ASP A 56 -14.19 0.76 12.95
N GLN A 57 -14.41 -0.15 12.02
CA GLN A 57 -13.55 -1.32 11.80
C GLN A 57 -12.36 -1.03 10.85
N LEU A 58 -12.45 0.00 10.03
CA LEU A 58 -11.44 0.28 9.01
C LEU A 58 -10.02 0.47 9.56
N PRO A 59 -9.79 1.16 10.70
CA PRO A 59 -8.43 1.28 11.25
C PRO A 59 -7.81 -0.07 11.64
N ALA A 60 -8.58 -0.96 12.25
CA ALA A 60 -8.12 -2.30 12.61
C ALA A 60 -7.83 -3.13 11.36
N MET A 61 -8.63 -2.99 10.31
CA MET A 61 -8.40 -3.64 9.03
C MET A 61 -7.10 -3.16 8.40
N ARG A 62 -6.81 -1.87 8.44
CA ARG A 62 -5.55 -1.31 7.95
C ARG A 62 -4.35 -1.92 8.67
N ASP A 63 -4.41 -2.02 10.00
CA ASP A 63 -3.32 -2.61 10.80
C ASP A 63 -3.15 -4.09 10.47
N SER A 64 -4.24 -4.81 10.31
CA SER A 64 -4.23 -6.21 9.90
C SER A 64 -3.62 -6.40 8.51
N LEU A 65 -3.95 -5.54 7.56
CA LEU A 65 -3.38 -5.56 6.21
C LEU A 65 -1.87 -5.33 6.23
N THR A 66 -1.40 -4.38 7.03
CA THR A 66 0.04 -4.16 7.21
C THR A 66 0.72 -5.43 7.70
N GLN A 67 0.11 -6.10 8.67
CA GLN A 67 0.65 -7.31 9.27
C GLN A 67 0.69 -8.47 8.28
N ILE A 68 -0.40 -8.73 7.56
CA ILE A 68 -0.44 -9.83 6.58
C ILE A 68 0.48 -9.59 5.39
N CYS A 69 0.64 -8.36 4.95
CA CYS A 69 1.58 -7.98 3.91
C CYS A 69 3.02 -8.26 4.34
N THR A 70 3.36 -7.88 5.57
CA THR A 70 4.70 -8.06 6.13
C THR A 70 5.00 -9.54 6.40
N SER A 71 4.12 -10.23 7.11
CA SER A 71 4.32 -11.65 7.46
C SER A 71 4.20 -12.57 6.26
N GLY A 72 3.33 -12.22 5.30
CA GLY A 72 3.16 -12.95 4.05
C GLY A 72 4.26 -12.68 3.03
N LYS A 73 5.15 -11.75 3.31
CA LYS A 73 6.27 -11.37 2.43
C LYS A 73 5.80 -11.04 1.02
N TRP A 74 4.81 -10.17 0.92
CA TRP A 74 4.31 -9.73 -0.39
C TRP A 74 5.44 -9.13 -1.21
N SER A 75 5.54 -9.52 -2.48
CA SER A 75 6.60 -9.05 -3.36
C SER A 75 6.51 -7.54 -3.59
N THR A 76 7.66 -6.93 -3.89
CA THR A 76 7.74 -5.52 -4.31
C THR A 76 6.79 -5.24 -5.47
N GLN A 77 6.72 -6.15 -6.44
CA GLN A 77 5.82 -6.01 -7.60
C GLN A 77 4.35 -5.91 -7.19
N VAL A 78 3.89 -6.77 -6.29
CA VAL A 78 2.51 -6.74 -5.79
C VAL A 78 2.25 -5.46 -5.03
N ARG A 79 3.15 -5.08 -4.12
CA ARG A 79 3.00 -3.87 -3.31
C ARG A 79 2.91 -2.61 -4.17
N ASN A 80 3.79 -2.48 -5.16
CA ASN A 80 3.77 -1.35 -6.08
C ASN A 80 2.50 -1.33 -6.95
N CYS A 81 2.05 -2.49 -7.40
CA CYS A 81 0.80 -2.63 -8.13
C CYS A 81 -0.38 -2.08 -7.32
N MET A 82 -0.49 -2.48 -6.07
CA MET A 82 -1.60 -2.08 -5.20
C MET A 82 -1.57 -0.59 -4.85
N VAL A 83 -0.39 -0.03 -4.57
CA VAL A 83 -0.26 1.40 -4.26
C VAL A 83 -0.64 2.27 -5.45
N ASN A 84 -0.35 1.81 -6.66
CA ASN A 84 -0.63 2.55 -7.88
C ASN A 84 -2.01 2.26 -8.48
N ALA A 85 -2.78 1.32 -7.91
CA ALA A 85 -4.12 0.99 -8.39
C ALA A 85 -5.06 2.19 -8.24
N PRO A 86 -5.64 2.70 -9.33
CA PRO A 86 -6.54 3.85 -9.27
C PRO A 86 -7.92 3.52 -8.72
N ASP A 87 -8.34 2.27 -8.82
CA ASP A 87 -9.68 1.81 -8.45
C ASP A 87 -9.68 0.33 -8.03
N HIS A 88 -10.84 -0.18 -7.68
CA HIS A 88 -11.00 -1.58 -7.25
C HIS A 88 -10.71 -2.59 -8.34
N VAL A 89 -11.05 -2.30 -9.58
CA VAL A 89 -10.80 -3.24 -10.69
C VAL A 89 -9.30 -3.46 -10.86
N ALA A 90 -8.52 -2.37 -10.84
CA ALA A 90 -7.07 -2.45 -10.91
C ALA A 90 -6.48 -3.14 -9.67
N LEU A 91 -7.05 -2.88 -8.50
CA LEU A 91 -6.62 -3.53 -7.25
C LEU A 91 -6.85 -5.04 -7.28
N GLU A 92 -8.00 -5.50 -7.77
CA GLU A 92 -8.29 -6.92 -7.93
C GLU A 92 -7.30 -7.58 -8.89
N ALA A 93 -6.93 -6.90 -9.97
CA ALA A 93 -5.90 -7.39 -10.88
C ALA A 93 -4.55 -7.57 -10.17
N CYS A 94 -4.18 -6.65 -9.27
CA CYS A 94 -2.98 -6.80 -8.44
C CYS A 94 -3.06 -8.03 -7.53
N GLN A 95 -4.22 -8.31 -6.97
CA GLN A 95 -4.43 -9.46 -6.08
C GLN A 95 -4.20 -10.80 -6.78
N GLN A 96 -4.38 -10.87 -8.09
CA GLN A 96 -4.08 -12.07 -8.86
C GLN A 96 -2.60 -12.44 -8.85
N GLN A 97 -1.73 -11.51 -8.51
CA GLN A 97 -0.28 -11.73 -8.41
C GLN A 97 0.14 -12.31 -7.05
N LEU A 98 -0.76 -12.32 -6.07
CA LEU A 98 -0.52 -12.94 -4.78
C LEU A 98 -0.52 -14.47 -4.92
N THR A 99 0.21 -15.17 -4.05
CA THR A 99 0.11 -16.61 -3.93
C THR A 99 -1.27 -16.98 -3.36
N ASP A 100 -1.68 -18.25 -3.51
CA ASP A 100 -2.95 -18.72 -2.96
C ASP A 100 -3.02 -18.54 -1.44
N GLU A 101 -1.92 -18.76 -0.75
CA GLU A 101 -1.81 -18.57 0.69
C GLU A 101 -1.98 -17.10 1.06
N GLN A 102 -1.31 -16.20 0.34
CA GLN A 102 -1.42 -14.76 0.55
C GLN A 102 -2.83 -14.24 0.29
N ARG A 103 -3.48 -14.72 -0.78
CA ARG A 103 -4.88 -14.38 -1.07
C ARG A 103 -5.83 -14.85 0.01
N ARG A 104 -5.61 -16.04 0.55
CA ARG A 104 -6.42 -16.59 1.64
C ARG A 104 -6.29 -15.73 2.90
N ALA A 105 -5.06 -15.33 3.26
CA ALA A 105 -4.83 -14.46 4.41
C ALA A 105 -5.51 -13.10 4.22
N LEU A 106 -5.45 -12.53 3.02
CA LEU A 106 -6.13 -11.27 2.69
C LEU A 106 -7.65 -11.40 2.82
N ASP A 107 -8.20 -12.48 2.31
CA ASP A 107 -9.63 -12.76 2.35
C ASP A 107 -10.13 -12.92 3.80
N LEU A 108 -9.40 -13.64 4.64
CA LEU A 108 -9.71 -13.78 6.06
C LEU A 108 -9.64 -12.43 6.79
N SER A 109 -8.61 -11.63 6.50
CA SER A 109 -8.46 -10.30 7.09
C SER A 109 -9.62 -9.37 6.71
N SER A 110 -10.11 -9.45 5.47
CA SER A 110 -11.24 -8.63 5.01
C SER A 110 -12.56 -9.00 5.68
N ARG A 111 -12.67 -10.22 6.21
CA ARG A 111 -13.83 -10.67 7.00
C ARG A 111 -13.66 -10.44 8.51
N GLY A 112 -12.57 -9.82 8.94
CA GLY A 112 -12.25 -9.63 10.34
C GLY A 112 -11.78 -10.90 11.05
N GLU A 113 -11.38 -11.93 10.29
CA GLU A 113 -10.87 -13.18 10.82
C GLU A 113 -9.35 -13.18 10.82
N THR A 114 -8.76 -13.73 11.89
CA THR A 114 -7.30 -13.86 11.97
C THR A 114 -6.87 -15.14 11.28
N PRO A 115 -5.86 -15.10 10.37
CA PRO A 115 -5.32 -16.34 9.82
C PRO A 115 -4.79 -17.21 10.95
N SER A 116 -5.30 -18.44 11.05
CA SER A 116 -4.72 -19.43 11.96
C SER A 116 -3.40 -19.92 11.39
N HIS A 117 -2.39 -19.83 12.22
CA HIS A 117 -1.07 -20.38 11.90
C HIS A 117 -1.07 -21.90 11.96
#